data_6ccd342d248af01c267aacdb15f123b5
#
_entry.id   6ccd342d248af01c267aacdb15f123b5
#
_cell.length_a   1.000
_cell.length_b   1.000
_cell.length_c   1.000
_cell.angle_alpha   90.00
_cell.angle_beta   90.00
_cell.angle_gamma   90.00
#
_symmetry.space_group_name_H-M   'P 1'
#
loop_
_entity.id
_entity.type
_entity.pdbx_description
1 polymer ?
#
loop_
_entity_poly.entity_id
_entity_poly.type
_entity_poly.pdbx_seq_one_letter_code
_entity_poly.pdbx_strand_id
1 'polypeptide(L)'
;MDKEKEVKSKPNHLYKLHDILFVGSSVIFNLAVSGVYIASKIENQALLKIFGAIIVLLIIPFTISLVGYIKIKAKKKIIISHIFILFYLFLEVLLDYILKIPFREILAIHIPYIAVFYAAAFSMVGVSRTISRKMGLIVLTTFFILIGCLIYNLTMYLG
;
A
#
# COMPACT_ATOMS: atom_id res chain seq x y z
N MET A 1 -28.37 45.43 14.96
CA MET A 1 -28.82 44.08 14.48
C MET A 1 -27.61 43.38 13.90
N ASP A 2 -26.74 42.91 14.83
CA ASP A 2 -25.45 42.34 14.50
C ASP A 2 -25.63 40.85 14.19
N LYS A 3 -25.31 40.45 12.95
CA LYS A 3 -25.16 39.04 12.59
C LYS A 3 -23.79 38.59 13.04
N GLU A 4 -23.70 37.99 14.21
CA GLU A 4 -22.57 37.18 14.63
C GLU A 4 -22.30 36.10 13.55
N LYS A 5 -21.21 36.30 12.82
CA LYS A 5 -20.64 35.25 11.97
C LYS A 5 -20.08 34.21 12.88
N GLU A 6 -20.83 33.15 13.12
CA GLU A 6 -20.34 31.88 13.72
C GLU A 6 -19.12 31.40 12.92
N VAL A 7 -17.95 31.68 13.44
CA VAL A 7 -16.71 31.09 12.95
C VAL A 7 -16.79 29.61 13.32
N LYS A 8 -17.29 28.77 12.42
CA LYS A 8 -17.17 27.32 12.51
C LYS A 8 -15.70 26.98 12.58
N SER A 9 -15.16 26.85 13.77
CA SER A 9 -13.85 26.26 14.00
C SER A 9 -13.84 24.87 13.39
N LYS A 10 -13.02 24.68 12.34
CA LYS A 10 -12.78 23.36 11.77
C LYS A 10 -12.32 22.47 12.92
N PRO A 11 -12.96 21.31 13.19
CA PRO A 11 -12.50 20.41 14.22
C PRO A 11 -11.05 20.04 13.93
N ASN A 12 -10.18 20.24 14.90
CA ASN A 12 -8.82 19.72 14.87
C ASN A 12 -8.93 18.21 14.66
N HIS A 13 -8.70 17.75 13.42
CA HIS A 13 -8.63 16.34 13.10
C HIS A 13 -7.40 15.75 13.76
N LEU A 14 -7.56 15.35 15.02
CA LEU A 14 -6.60 14.45 15.66
C LEU A 14 -6.73 13.12 14.88
N TYR A 15 -5.73 12.82 14.05
CA TYR A 15 -5.70 11.57 13.31
C TYR A 15 -5.75 10.40 14.28
N LYS A 16 -6.70 9.49 14.06
CA LYS A 16 -6.83 8.31 14.90
C LYS A 16 -5.69 7.34 14.61
N LEU A 17 -5.31 6.52 15.59
CA LEU A 17 -4.20 5.57 15.46
C LEU A 17 -4.31 4.70 14.19
N HIS A 18 -5.51 4.22 13.87
CA HIS A 18 -5.72 3.41 12.67
C HIS A 18 -5.47 4.17 11.36
N ASP A 19 -5.71 5.49 11.31
CA ASP A 19 -5.41 6.33 10.15
C ASP A 19 -3.89 6.47 9.96
N ILE A 20 -3.17 6.72 11.04
CA ILE A 20 -1.70 6.85 11.04
C ILE A 20 -1.06 5.51 10.64
N LEU A 21 -1.52 4.41 11.24
CA LEU A 21 -1.04 3.06 10.89
C LEU A 21 -1.30 2.74 9.42
N PHE A 22 -2.49 3.06 8.91
CA PHE A 22 -2.81 2.81 7.52
C PHE A 22 -1.92 3.59 6.55
N VAL A 23 -1.81 4.90 6.74
CA VAL A 23 -1.01 5.77 5.86
C VAL A 23 0.48 5.44 5.96
N GLY A 24 0.99 5.25 7.18
CA GLY A 24 2.39 4.85 7.39
C GLY A 24 2.73 3.53 6.72
N SER A 25 1.86 2.51 6.87
CA SER A 25 2.01 1.22 6.22
C SER A 25 1.95 1.32 4.70
N SER A 26 1.07 2.17 4.15
CA SER A 26 0.97 2.38 2.70
C SER A 26 2.23 3.03 2.12
N VAL A 27 2.82 4.00 2.83
CA VAL A 27 4.09 4.64 2.45
C VAL A 27 5.22 3.61 2.50
N ILE A 28 5.35 2.86 3.61
CA ILE A 28 6.39 1.83 3.76
C ILE A 28 6.23 0.75 2.69
N PHE A 29 5.01 0.34 2.36
CA PHE A 29 4.72 -0.61 1.31
C PHE A 29 5.25 -0.13 -0.05
N ASN A 30 4.89 1.08 -0.49
CA ASN A 30 5.34 1.62 -1.76
C ASN A 30 6.86 1.73 -1.83
N LEU A 31 7.51 2.17 -0.74
CA LEU A 31 8.97 2.28 -0.67
C LEU A 31 9.66 0.91 -0.65
N ALA A 32 9.10 -0.08 0.07
CA ALA A 32 9.64 -1.43 0.11
C ALA A 32 9.56 -2.11 -1.27
N VAL A 33 8.42 -1.98 -1.97
CA VAL A 33 8.27 -2.49 -3.33
C VAL A 33 9.22 -1.77 -4.30
N SER A 34 9.41 -0.45 -4.15
CA SER A 34 10.44 0.29 -4.90
C SER A 34 11.84 -0.29 -4.67
N GLY A 35 12.15 -0.60 -3.40
CA GLY A 35 13.39 -1.25 -3.00
C GLY A 35 13.56 -2.64 -3.63
N VAL A 36 12.50 -3.43 -3.74
CA VAL A 36 12.51 -4.73 -4.46
C VAL A 36 12.91 -4.53 -5.92
N TYR A 37 12.33 -3.56 -6.63
CA TYR A 37 12.69 -3.31 -8.04
C TYR A 37 14.14 -2.87 -8.20
N ILE A 38 14.65 -2.00 -7.32
CA ILE A 38 16.05 -1.58 -7.34
C ILE A 38 16.96 -2.76 -7.01
N ALA A 39 16.66 -3.51 -5.95
CA ALA A 39 17.46 -4.67 -5.53
C ALA A 39 17.50 -5.76 -6.61
N SER A 40 16.38 -5.97 -7.31
CA SER A 40 16.31 -6.87 -8.46
C SER A 40 17.22 -6.41 -9.59
N LYS A 41 17.22 -5.11 -9.90
CA LYS A 41 18.07 -4.53 -10.96
C LYS A 41 19.57 -4.71 -10.69
N ILE A 42 19.98 -4.56 -9.43
CA ILE A 42 21.40 -4.73 -9.03
C ILE A 42 21.73 -6.17 -8.60
N GLU A 43 20.81 -7.12 -8.81
CA GLU A 43 20.93 -8.55 -8.49
C GLU A 43 21.31 -8.83 -7.03
N ASN A 44 20.92 -7.94 -6.10
CA ASN A 44 21.25 -8.06 -4.68
C ASN A 44 20.20 -8.87 -3.93
N GLN A 45 20.46 -10.18 -3.78
CA GLN A 45 19.57 -11.13 -3.12
C GLN A 45 19.33 -10.82 -1.62
N ALA A 46 20.30 -10.21 -0.94
CA ALA A 46 20.15 -9.84 0.47
C ALA A 46 19.09 -8.72 0.61
N LEU A 47 19.18 -7.69 -0.22
CA LEU A 47 18.20 -6.60 -0.24
C LEU A 47 16.81 -7.07 -0.67
N LEU A 48 16.70 -7.98 -1.64
CA LEU A 48 15.43 -8.58 -2.04
C LEU A 48 14.72 -9.27 -0.86
N LYS A 49 15.47 -10.07 -0.08
CA LYS A 49 14.92 -10.73 1.11
C LYS A 49 14.50 -9.74 2.19
N ILE A 50 15.28 -8.68 2.42
CA ILE A 50 14.96 -7.65 3.41
C ILE A 50 13.67 -6.92 3.03
N PHE A 51 13.58 -6.40 1.80
CA PHE A 51 12.38 -5.69 1.36
C PHE A 51 11.15 -6.59 1.29
N GLY A 52 11.31 -7.85 0.84
CA GLY A 52 10.24 -8.85 0.87
C GLY A 52 9.73 -9.12 2.29
N ALA A 53 10.64 -9.27 3.26
CA ALA A 53 10.26 -9.45 4.66
C ALA A 53 9.51 -8.24 5.22
N ILE A 54 9.93 -7.00 4.86
CA ILE A 54 9.22 -5.78 5.25
C ILE A 54 7.79 -5.81 4.72
N ILE A 55 7.58 -6.15 3.44
CA ILE A 55 6.25 -6.23 2.82
C ILE A 55 5.36 -7.22 3.58
N VAL A 56 5.88 -8.40 3.91
CA VAL A 56 5.14 -9.43 4.66
C VAL A 56 4.76 -8.93 6.07
N LEU A 57 5.68 -8.27 6.77
CA LEU A 57 5.42 -7.72 8.10
C LEU A 57 4.32 -6.65 8.13
N LEU A 58 4.05 -5.99 7.00
CA LEU A 58 2.97 -5.01 6.88
C LEU A 58 1.57 -5.62 7.03
N ILE A 59 1.40 -6.93 6.97
CA ILE A 59 0.14 -7.60 7.31
C ILE A 59 -0.33 -7.18 8.70
N ILE A 60 0.60 -7.07 9.66
CA ILE A 60 0.27 -6.74 11.05
C ILE A 60 -0.38 -5.34 11.17
N PRO A 61 0.27 -4.25 10.77
CA PRO A 61 -0.33 -2.92 10.91
C PRO A 61 -1.56 -2.71 10.03
N PHE A 62 -1.65 -3.32 8.84
CA PHE A 62 -2.87 -3.26 8.03
C PHE A 62 -4.03 -4.00 8.71
N THR A 63 -3.79 -5.15 9.35
CA THR A 63 -4.82 -5.87 10.12
C THR A 63 -5.28 -5.05 11.33
N ILE A 64 -4.37 -4.45 12.09
CA ILE A 64 -4.70 -3.58 13.22
C ILE A 64 -5.54 -2.38 12.74
N SER A 65 -5.15 -1.77 11.64
CA SER A 65 -5.88 -0.67 11.02
C SER A 65 -7.29 -1.09 10.60
N LEU A 66 -7.45 -2.26 9.96
CA LEU A 66 -8.75 -2.82 9.57
C LEU A 66 -9.67 -3.00 10.78
N VAL A 67 -9.16 -3.62 11.86
CA VAL A 67 -9.91 -3.79 13.10
C VAL A 67 -10.36 -2.45 13.67
N GLY A 68 -9.49 -1.43 13.62
CA GLY A 68 -9.83 -0.06 14.00
C GLY A 68 -11.00 0.50 13.18
N TYR A 69 -10.97 0.36 11.86
CA TYR A 69 -12.03 0.83 10.98
C TYR A 69 -13.35 0.05 11.16
N ILE A 70 -13.29 -1.24 11.44
CA ILE A 70 -14.48 -2.04 11.76
C ILE A 70 -15.13 -1.55 13.06
N LYS A 71 -14.32 -1.32 14.12
CA LYS A 71 -14.81 -0.83 15.43
C LYS A 71 -15.54 0.50 15.33
N ILE A 72 -15.06 1.42 14.48
CA ILE A 72 -15.73 2.72 14.28
C ILE A 72 -16.84 2.68 13.23
N LYS A 73 -17.20 1.51 12.72
CA LYS A 73 -18.21 1.31 11.65
C LYS A 73 -17.95 2.18 10.43
N ALA A 74 -16.68 2.20 9.98
CA ALA A 74 -16.27 2.96 8.80
C ALA A 74 -17.07 2.56 7.54
N LYS A 75 -17.06 3.42 6.53
CA LYS A 75 -17.75 3.16 5.26
C LYS A 75 -17.29 1.83 4.65
N LYS A 76 -18.23 1.03 4.13
CA LYS A 76 -17.96 -0.28 3.50
C LYS A 76 -16.82 -0.24 2.49
N LYS A 77 -16.71 0.85 1.71
CA LYS A 77 -15.61 1.05 0.75
C LYS A 77 -14.23 0.97 1.40
N ILE A 78 -14.04 1.54 2.60
CA ILE A 78 -12.76 1.49 3.32
C ILE A 78 -12.44 0.06 3.74
N ILE A 79 -13.43 -0.66 4.28
CA ILE A 79 -13.27 -2.06 4.70
C ILE A 79 -12.92 -2.96 3.50
N ILE A 80 -13.65 -2.82 2.39
CA ILE A 80 -13.38 -3.56 1.15
C ILE A 80 -11.96 -3.28 0.63
N SER A 81 -11.54 -2.02 0.64
CA SER A 81 -10.17 -1.65 0.24
C SER A 81 -9.11 -2.32 1.09
N HIS A 82 -9.31 -2.43 2.42
CA HIS A 82 -8.39 -3.14 3.31
C HIS A 82 -8.34 -4.64 3.01
N ILE A 83 -9.50 -5.25 2.68
CA ILE A 83 -9.56 -6.66 2.30
C ILE A 83 -8.73 -6.91 1.03
N PHE A 84 -8.81 -6.04 0.03
CA PHE A 84 -7.96 -6.16 -1.17
C PHE A 84 -6.47 -6.05 -0.85
N ILE A 85 -6.08 -5.12 0.03
CA ILE A 85 -4.69 -4.96 0.46
C ILE A 85 -4.19 -6.21 1.19
N LEU A 86 -4.96 -6.72 2.16
CA LEU A 86 -4.60 -7.93 2.90
C LEU A 86 -4.60 -9.17 2.02
N PHE A 87 -5.52 -9.25 1.06
CA PHE A 87 -5.54 -10.34 0.08
C PHE A 87 -4.28 -10.35 -0.79
N TYR A 88 -3.84 -9.17 -1.26
CA TYR A 88 -2.57 -9.06 -1.98
C TYR A 88 -1.39 -9.53 -1.13
N LEU A 89 -1.28 -9.03 0.11
CA LEU A 89 -0.21 -9.42 1.03
C LEU A 89 -0.24 -10.93 1.35
N PHE A 90 -1.43 -11.51 1.46
CA PHE A 90 -1.59 -12.95 1.62
C PHE A 90 -1.11 -13.73 0.39
N LEU A 91 -1.42 -13.26 -0.84
CA LEU A 91 -0.91 -13.86 -2.07
C LEU A 91 0.63 -13.81 -2.13
N GLU A 92 1.25 -12.71 -1.71
CA GLU A 92 2.70 -12.57 -1.64
C GLU A 92 3.31 -13.65 -0.74
N VAL A 93 2.76 -13.81 0.48
CA VAL A 93 3.20 -14.87 1.41
C VAL A 93 2.98 -16.26 0.82
N LEU A 94 1.81 -16.48 0.24
CA LEU A 94 1.44 -17.79 -0.31
C LEU A 94 2.37 -18.19 -1.45
N LEU A 95 2.59 -17.32 -2.42
CA LEU A 95 3.33 -17.62 -3.65
C LEU A 95 4.84 -17.66 -3.43
N ASP A 96 5.40 -16.66 -2.72
CA ASP A 96 6.86 -16.53 -2.54
C ASP A 96 7.40 -17.37 -1.37
N TYR A 97 6.66 -17.49 -0.27
CA TYR A 97 7.18 -18.09 0.96
C TYR A 97 6.66 -19.52 1.21
N ILE A 98 5.38 -19.79 0.92
CA ILE A 98 4.75 -21.10 1.18
C ILE A 98 4.95 -22.02 -0.01
N LEU A 99 4.47 -21.63 -1.17
CA LEU A 99 4.50 -22.46 -2.39
C LEU A 99 5.84 -22.38 -3.12
N LYS A 100 6.59 -21.27 -2.94
CA LYS A 100 7.88 -21.01 -3.60
C LYS A 100 7.83 -21.24 -5.11
N ILE A 101 6.72 -20.84 -5.73
CA ILE A 101 6.50 -20.98 -7.16
C ILE A 101 7.16 -19.80 -7.88
N PRO A 102 7.90 -19.99 -8.97
CA PRO A 102 8.40 -18.89 -9.79
C PRO A 102 7.27 -18.25 -10.61
N PHE A 103 6.22 -17.78 -9.91
CA PHE A 103 4.97 -17.31 -10.53
C PHE A 103 5.17 -16.10 -11.43
N ARG A 104 6.27 -15.36 -11.24
CA ARG A 104 6.63 -14.21 -12.09
C ARG A 104 7.03 -14.64 -13.49
N GLU A 105 7.43 -15.91 -13.68
CA GLU A 105 7.73 -16.53 -14.99
C GLU A 105 6.50 -17.16 -15.64
N ILE A 106 5.44 -17.42 -14.84
CA ILE A 106 4.20 -18.04 -15.30
C ILE A 106 3.16 -16.96 -15.60
N LEU A 107 3.03 -16.58 -16.86
CA LEU A 107 2.18 -15.47 -17.30
C LEU A 107 0.71 -15.59 -16.81
N ALA A 108 0.17 -16.79 -16.78
CA ALA A 108 -1.20 -17.07 -16.33
C ALA A 108 -1.44 -16.75 -14.85
N ILE A 109 -0.40 -16.80 -14.01
CA ILE A 109 -0.46 -16.44 -12.59
C ILE A 109 -0.01 -14.99 -12.41
N HIS A 110 0.98 -14.56 -13.17
CA HIS A 110 1.57 -13.22 -13.04
C HIS A 110 0.59 -12.09 -13.39
N ILE A 111 -0.21 -12.24 -14.46
CA ILE A 111 -1.18 -11.23 -14.88
C ILE A 111 -2.23 -10.94 -13.78
N PRO A 112 -2.98 -11.94 -13.25
CA PRO A 112 -3.92 -11.69 -12.18
C PRO A 112 -3.24 -11.18 -10.90
N TYR A 113 -2.03 -11.64 -10.58
CA TYR A 113 -1.25 -11.11 -9.45
C TYR A 113 -0.97 -9.60 -9.60
N ILE A 114 -0.52 -9.15 -10.79
CA ILE A 114 -0.31 -7.72 -11.08
C ILE A 114 -1.62 -6.94 -10.95
N ALA A 115 -2.74 -7.48 -11.43
CA ALA A 115 -4.04 -6.81 -11.31
C ALA A 115 -4.43 -6.60 -9.83
N VAL A 116 -4.23 -7.62 -8.98
CA VAL A 116 -4.49 -7.52 -7.53
C VAL A 116 -3.52 -6.54 -6.86
N PHE A 117 -2.24 -6.53 -7.26
CA PHE A 117 -1.25 -5.56 -6.78
C PHE A 117 -1.69 -4.11 -7.03
N TYR A 118 -2.07 -3.78 -8.28
CA TYR A 118 -2.53 -2.43 -8.59
C TYR A 118 -3.84 -2.09 -7.89
N ALA A 119 -4.78 -3.04 -7.77
CA ALA A 119 -6.01 -2.84 -7.01
C ALA A 119 -5.71 -2.49 -5.54
N ALA A 120 -4.75 -3.18 -4.91
CA ALA A 120 -4.28 -2.87 -3.55
C ALA A 120 -3.62 -1.49 -3.47
N ALA A 121 -2.70 -1.16 -4.40
CA ALA A 121 -2.00 0.13 -4.43
C ALA A 121 -2.96 1.32 -4.63
N PHE A 122 -3.92 1.23 -5.55
CA PHE A 122 -4.96 2.25 -5.73
C PHE A 122 -5.89 2.33 -4.52
N SER A 123 -6.18 1.22 -3.85
CA SER A 123 -6.94 1.19 -2.60
C SER A 123 -6.22 1.95 -1.49
N MET A 124 -4.88 1.83 -1.38
CA MET A 124 -4.08 2.59 -0.41
C MET A 124 -4.19 4.10 -0.66
N VAL A 125 -4.04 4.55 -1.90
CA VAL A 125 -4.21 5.97 -2.27
C VAL A 125 -5.64 6.44 -1.99
N GLY A 126 -6.64 5.66 -2.40
CA GLY A 126 -8.06 5.97 -2.24
C GLY A 126 -8.47 6.15 -0.78
N VAL A 127 -8.10 5.21 0.09
CA VAL A 127 -8.39 5.29 1.54
C VAL A 127 -7.65 6.45 2.18
N SER A 128 -6.36 6.63 1.90
CA SER A 128 -5.57 7.74 2.44
C SER A 128 -6.16 9.10 2.07
N ARG A 129 -6.72 9.24 0.86
CA ARG A 129 -7.41 10.45 0.41
C ARG A 129 -8.72 10.71 1.17
N THR A 130 -9.41 9.65 1.63
CA THR A 130 -10.62 9.82 2.47
C THR A 130 -10.29 10.31 3.87
N ILE A 131 -9.09 10.02 4.38
CA ILE A 131 -8.61 10.50 5.68
C ILE A 131 -8.29 12.00 5.58
N SER A 132 -7.39 12.39 4.66
CA SER A 132 -7.14 13.78 4.33
C SER A 132 -6.50 13.91 2.94
N ARG A 133 -6.68 15.10 2.30
CA ARG A 133 -6.03 15.40 1.03
C ARG A 133 -4.50 15.30 1.12
N LYS A 134 -3.90 15.75 2.23
CA LYS A 134 -2.45 15.70 2.45
C LYS A 134 -1.94 14.25 2.54
N MET A 135 -2.63 13.40 3.31
CA MET A 135 -2.28 11.97 3.44
C MET A 135 -2.39 11.24 2.09
N GLY A 136 -3.46 11.50 1.33
CA GLY A 136 -3.61 10.95 -0.02
C GLY A 136 -2.51 11.37 -0.97
N LEU A 137 -2.05 12.63 -0.90
CA LEU A 137 -0.92 13.11 -1.72
C LEU A 137 0.40 12.44 -1.33
N ILE A 138 0.68 12.24 -0.05
CA ILE A 138 1.89 11.54 0.42
C ILE A 138 1.93 10.12 -0.15
N VAL A 139 0.85 9.34 0.01
CA VAL A 139 0.78 7.97 -0.51
C VAL A 139 0.84 7.95 -2.05
N LEU A 140 0.21 8.90 -2.72
CA LEU A 140 0.27 9.03 -4.18
C LEU A 140 1.70 9.34 -4.67
N THR A 141 2.42 10.21 -3.97
CA THR A 141 3.83 10.53 -4.32
C THR A 141 4.71 9.29 -4.20
N THR A 142 4.58 8.52 -3.11
CA THR A 142 5.34 7.27 -2.95
C THR A 142 4.94 6.22 -3.97
N PHE A 143 3.68 6.19 -4.40
CA PHE A 143 3.23 5.34 -5.51
C PHE A 143 3.88 5.72 -6.84
N PHE A 144 4.03 7.02 -7.15
CA PHE A 144 4.78 7.45 -8.35
C PHE A 144 6.26 7.09 -8.28
N ILE A 145 6.89 7.15 -7.09
CA ILE A 145 8.26 6.65 -6.91
C ILE A 145 8.33 5.15 -7.25
N LEU A 146 7.37 4.36 -6.77
CA LEU A 146 7.26 2.94 -7.08
C LEU A 146 7.18 2.70 -8.59
N ILE A 147 6.30 3.43 -9.29
CA ILE A 147 6.18 3.32 -10.77
C ILE A 147 7.49 3.70 -11.46
N GLY A 148 8.17 4.75 -11.01
CA GLY A 148 9.49 5.14 -11.53
C GLY A 148 10.53 4.02 -11.36
N CYS A 149 10.59 3.38 -10.19
CA CYS A 149 11.48 2.25 -9.94
C CYS A 149 11.12 1.01 -10.76
N LEU A 150 9.82 0.74 -10.99
CA LEU A 150 9.37 -0.31 -11.89
C LEU A 150 9.85 -0.07 -13.32
N ILE A 151 9.63 1.13 -13.86
CA ILE A 151 10.09 1.50 -15.21
C ILE A 151 11.61 1.36 -15.31
N TYR A 152 12.33 1.86 -14.30
CA TYR A 152 13.80 1.71 -14.25
C TYR A 152 14.25 0.25 -14.25
N ASN A 153 13.53 -0.65 -13.55
CA ASN A 153 13.81 -2.07 -13.58
C ASN A 153 13.57 -2.66 -14.97
N LEU A 154 12.46 -2.30 -15.63
CA LEU A 154 12.08 -2.83 -16.94
C LEU A 154 13.02 -2.39 -18.08
N THR A 155 13.71 -1.25 -17.97
CA THR A 155 14.66 -0.79 -18.99
C THR A 155 15.86 -1.74 -19.19
N MET A 156 16.09 -2.69 -18.29
CA MET A 156 17.10 -3.74 -18.47
C MET A 156 16.68 -4.83 -19.46
N TYR A 157 15.38 -5.05 -19.64
CA TYR A 157 14.88 -6.13 -20.50
C TYR A 157 14.64 -5.68 -21.94
N LEU A 158 14.80 -4.38 -22.22
CA LEU A 158 14.54 -3.76 -23.52
C LEU A 158 15.82 -3.30 -24.26
N GLY A 159 16.98 -3.44 -23.64
CA GLY A 159 18.31 -3.15 -24.19
C GLY A 159 19.17 -4.39 -24.31
#